data_accae1735a2e72abe1f3181583e5cfcd
#
_entry.id   accae1735a2e72abe1f3181583e5cfcd
#
_cell.length_a   1.000
_cell.length_b   1.000
_cell.length_c   1.000
_cell.angle_alpha   90.00
_cell.angle_beta   90.00
_cell.angle_gamma   90.00
#
_symmetry.space_group_name_H-M   'P 1'
#
loop_
_entity.id
_entity.type
_entity.pdbx_description
1 polymer ?
#
loop_
_entity_poly.entity_id
_entity_poly.type
_entity_poly.pdbx_seq_one_letter_code
_entity_poly.pdbx_strand_id
1 'polypeptide(L)'
;PLEVPPPPELTLLERLKKGPVVRDKGPVEDGREAEEIDRLRRQGHNIHERSDSWTLEKDVQPAFIGGPIFEYVSRPDNTFVFGATSDNHLGSKYERLDVLNSLYDRFADEGADRVFNAGNWIDGEARFNKFDLHTHGMDSQLAYLAAEYPKRQGLVTYAVAGDDHEGWYGQREGVDIGRYAEHVMQQAGRTDWVNLGYMEAHVKLVNANTGKWSMLAVVHPGGGSAYALSYSIQKIIESLDGGEKPAVGLYGHYHKLWAGNIRNVHCVQTGCTEDQTPFMRKKKLEAHVGGYLIKLRQDPATGAIPEMTATMLRFFNRGFYNHRWSHGSQPVMPHRSM
;
A
#
# COMPACT_ATOMS: atom_id res chain seq x y z
N PRO A 1 -1.01 -55.55 -7.92
CA PRO A 1 -1.72 -54.33 -7.62
C PRO A 1 -0.71 -53.31 -7.14
N LEU A 2 -0.56 -52.19 -7.87
CA LEU A 2 0.24 -51.05 -7.44
C LEU A 2 -0.54 -50.39 -6.29
N GLU A 3 -0.01 -50.41 -5.09
CA GLU A 3 -0.53 -49.65 -3.96
C GLU A 3 -0.43 -48.16 -4.33
N VAL A 4 -1.55 -47.47 -4.43
CA VAL A 4 -1.61 -46.03 -4.55
C VAL A 4 -1.13 -45.45 -3.23
N PRO A 5 -0.06 -44.64 -3.21
CA PRO A 5 0.37 -44.02 -1.95
C PRO A 5 -0.77 -43.18 -1.35
N PRO A 6 -0.91 -43.14 -0.02
CA PRO A 6 -1.91 -42.33 0.62
C PRO A 6 -1.73 -40.85 0.20
N PRO A 7 -2.83 -40.09 0.08
CA PRO A 7 -2.75 -38.67 -0.25
C PRO A 7 -1.89 -37.95 0.80
N PRO A 8 -1.15 -36.92 0.42
CA PRO A 8 -0.32 -36.16 1.35
C PRO A 8 -1.19 -35.58 2.47
N GLU A 9 -0.69 -35.65 3.71
CA GLU A 9 -1.35 -35.04 4.86
C GLU A 9 -1.48 -33.53 4.65
N LEU A 10 -2.66 -32.99 4.95
CA LEU A 10 -2.93 -31.57 4.86
C LEU A 10 -2.10 -30.80 5.90
N THR A 11 -1.52 -29.69 5.49
CA THR A 11 -0.87 -28.76 6.42
C THR A 11 -1.87 -28.20 7.43
N LEU A 12 -1.38 -27.71 8.58
CA LEU A 12 -2.23 -27.08 9.61
C LEU A 12 -3.07 -25.95 9.04
N LEU A 13 -2.50 -25.12 8.18
CA LEU A 13 -3.22 -24.02 7.52
C LEU A 13 -4.34 -24.55 6.60
N GLU A 14 -4.10 -25.60 5.83
CA GLU A 14 -5.15 -26.21 4.97
C GLU A 14 -6.28 -26.84 5.81
N ARG A 15 -5.95 -27.41 6.95
CA ARG A 15 -6.95 -27.92 7.92
C ARG A 15 -7.78 -26.75 8.48
N LEU A 16 -7.15 -25.66 8.92
CA LEU A 16 -7.78 -24.46 9.43
C LEU A 16 -8.69 -23.78 8.39
N LYS A 17 -8.28 -23.78 7.12
CA LYS A 17 -9.11 -23.25 6.01
C LYS A 17 -10.40 -24.05 5.80
N LYS A 18 -10.43 -25.33 6.18
CA LYS A 18 -11.60 -26.21 6.09
C LYS A 18 -12.53 -26.09 7.30
N GLY A 19 -12.02 -25.67 8.45
CA GLY A 19 -12.80 -25.51 9.67
C GLY A 19 -11.93 -25.49 10.93
N PRO A 20 -12.54 -25.42 12.12
CA PRO A 20 -11.81 -25.48 13.39
C PRO A 20 -10.95 -26.75 13.49
N VAL A 21 -9.72 -26.61 13.95
CA VAL A 21 -8.81 -27.71 14.21
C VAL A 21 -8.79 -27.98 15.71
N VAL A 22 -9.18 -29.17 16.12
CA VAL A 22 -9.14 -29.59 17.54
C VAL A 22 -7.68 -29.67 17.98
N ARG A 23 -7.38 -29.10 19.15
CA ARG A 23 -6.03 -29.11 19.74
C ARG A 23 -5.63 -30.53 20.10
N ASP A 24 -4.44 -30.92 19.71
CA ASP A 24 -3.88 -32.17 20.16
C ASP A 24 -3.35 -32.02 21.60
N LYS A 25 -3.92 -32.77 22.54
CA LYS A 25 -3.64 -32.64 23.98
C LYS A 25 -2.35 -33.38 24.44
N GLY A 26 -1.54 -33.87 23.49
CA GLY A 26 -0.27 -34.47 23.80
C GLY A 26 0.83 -33.41 24.07
N PRO A 27 1.60 -33.50 25.16
CA PRO A 27 2.54 -32.43 25.56
C PRO A 27 3.63 -32.10 24.52
N VAL A 28 3.93 -33.00 23.60
CA VAL A 28 4.94 -32.78 22.53
C VAL A 28 4.27 -32.24 21.25
N GLU A 29 3.08 -32.68 20.94
CA GLU A 29 2.33 -32.28 19.73
C GLU A 29 1.67 -30.91 19.93
N ASP A 30 1.18 -30.61 21.14
CA ASP A 30 0.65 -29.28 21.51
C ASP A 30 1.74 -28.19 21.36
N GLY A 31 3.01 -28.50 21.68
CA GLY A 31 4.13 -27.57 21.49
C GLY A 31 4.40 -27.24 20.01
N ARG A 32 4.42 -28.27 19.14
CA ARG A 32 4.67 -28.09 17.69
C ARG A 32 3.51 -27.37 17.00
N GLU A 33 2.28 -27.72 17.38
CA GLU A 33 1.08 -27.08 16.84
C GLU A 33 1.03 -25.60 17.26
N ALA A 34 1.36 -25.27 18.52
CA ALA A 34 1.44 -23.91 19.01
C ALA A 34 2.51 -23.07 18.29
N GLU A 35 3.71 -23.63 18.08
CA GLU A 35 4.78 -22.97 17.31
C GLU A 35 4.35 -22.68 15.87
N GLU A 36 3.66 -23.62 15.22
CA GLU A 36 3.15 -23.45 13.88
C GLU A 36 2.03 -22.39 13.84
N ILE A 37 1.12 -22.37 14.82
CA ILE A 37 0.11 -21.33 14.97
C ILE A 37 0.76 -19.95 15.13
N ASP A 38 1.79 -19.83 15.96
CA ASP A 38 2.51 -18.57 16.15
C ASP A 38 3.24 -18.13 14.87
N ARG A 39 3.76 -19.08 14.09
CA ARG A 39 4.32 -18.82 12.78
C ARG A 39 3.24 -18.26 11.82
N LEU A 40 2.09 -18.91 11.75
CA LEU A 40 0.97 -18.48 10.90
C LEU A 40 0.42 -17.11 11.32
N ARG A 41 0.35 -16.84 12.64
CA ARG A 41 -0.03 -15.51 13.15
C ARG A 41 0.96 -14.42 12.73
N ARG A 42 2.27 -14.71 12.76
CA ARG A 42 3.30 -13.79 12.25
C ARG A 42 3.19 -13.55 10.74
N GLN A 43 2.68 -14.53 9.99
CA GLN A 43 2.37 -14.41 8.56
C GLN A 43 1.06 -13.67 8.29
N GLY A 44 0.38 -13.14 9.32
CA GLY A 44 -0.83 -12.34 9.18
C GLY A 44 -2.15 -13.13 9.24
N HIS A 45 -2.10 -14.46 9.48
CA HIS A 45 -3.32 -15.24 9.65
C HIS A 45 -3.98 -14.96 11.00
N ASN A 46 -5.29 -14.67 11.00
CA ASN A 46 -6.06 -14.42 12.21
C ASN A 46 -6.55 -15.74 12.80
N ILE A 47 -5.73 -16.33 13.68
CA ILE A 47 -6.04 -17.61 14.32
C ILE A 47 -6.35 -17.38 15.78
N HIS A 48 -7.56 -17.73 16.19
CA HIS A 48 -8.05 -17.63 17.56
C HIS A 48 -7.99 -18.97 18.28
N GLU A 49 -7.56 -18.91 19.51
CA GLU A 49 -7.64 -20.03 20.44
C GLU A 49 -9.01 -20.08 21.08
N ARG A 50 -9.66 -21.23 21.00
CA ARG A 50 -10.85 -21.57 21.79
C ARG A 50 -10.46 -22.66 22.80
N SER A 51 -11.35 -22.99 23.71
CA SER A 51 -11.04 -23.92 24.81
C SER A 51 -10.43 -25.26 24.38
N ASP A 52 -10.75 -25.73 23.17
CA ASP A 52 -10.37 -27.04 22.65
C ASP A 52 -9.94 -27.03 21.17
N SER A 53 -9.87 -25.86 20.54
CA SER A 53 -9.61 -25.77 19.09
C SER A 53 -8.95 -24.45 18.66
N TRP A 54 -8.31 -24.51 17.51
CA TRP A 54 -7.86 -23.36 16.75
C TRP A 54 -8.85 -23.05 15.64
N THR A 55 -9.17 -21.77 15.46
CA THR A 55 -10.13 -21.32 14.44
C THR A 55 -9.48 -20.21 13.64
N LEU A 56 -9.45 -20.38 12.31
CA LEU A 56 -9.08 -19.31 11.38
C LEU A 56 -10.30 -18.43 11.14
N GLU A 57 -10.21 -17.17 11.51
CA GLU A 57 -11.23 -16.17 11.22
C GLU A 57 -10.91 -15.51 9.89
N LYS A 58 -11.78 -15.72 8.88
CA LYS A 58 -11.60 -15.23 7.52
C LYS A 58 -12.21 -13.85 7.29
N ASP A 59 -13.19 -13.47 8.12
CA ASP A 59 -13.94 -12.23 7.98
C ASP A 59 -13.41 -11.12 8.90
N VAL A 60 -12.13 -11.20 9.29
CA VAL A 60 -11.53 -10.12 10.08
C VAL A 60 -11.26 -8.94 9.14
N GLN A 61 -12.09 -7.93 9.29
CA GLN A 61 -11.65 -6.60 8.88
C GLN A 61 -10.53 -6.17 9.84
N PRO A 62 -9.31 -5.92 9.35
CA PRO A 62 -8.28 -5.30 10.17
C PRO A 62 -8.87 -4.05 10.81
N ALA A 63 -8.53 -3.79 12.07
CA ALA A 63 -9.10 -2.69 12.80
C ALA A 63 -8.90 -1.38 12.00
N PHE A 64 -9.97 -0.86 11.45
CA PHE A 64 -10.00 0.38 10.68
C PHE A 64 -9.64 1.59 11.58
N ILE A 65 -9.92 1.47 12.88
CA ILE A 65 -9.67 2.51 13.87
C ILE A 65 -8.96 1.84 15.06
N GLY A 66 -7.72 2.26 15.37
CA GLY A 66 -6.99 1.80 16.56
C GLY A 66 -5.70 1.03 16.29
N GLY A 67 -5.18 1.06 15.08
CA GLY A 67 -3.81 0.62 14.78
C GLY A 67 -2.76 1.49 15.51
N PRO A 68 -1.49 1.06 15.53
CA PRO A 68 -0.42 1.85 16.12
C PRO A 68 -0.37 3.23 15.46
N ILE A 69 -0.35 4.29 16.26
CA ILE A 69 -0.17 5.65 15.75
C ILE A 69 1.31 5.82 15.46
N PHE A 70 1.66 5.89 14.20
CA PHE A 70 3.03 6.18 13.77
C PHE A 70 3.35 7.65 13.98
N GLU A 71 4.62 7.94 14.27
CA GLU A 71 5.09 9.30 14.43
C GLU A 71 6.12 9.66 13.35
N TYR A 72 5.97 10.83 12.78
CA TYR A 72 6.95 11.43 11.90
C TYR A 72 7.41 12.75 12.54
N VAL A 73 8.67 12.78 12.96
CA VAL A 73 9.26 13.95 13.61
C VAL A 73 9.80 14.89 12.54
N SER A 74 9.52 16.18 12.67
CA SER A 74 9.99 17.21 11.75
C SER A 74 11.52 17.34 11.76
N ARG A 75 12.05 17.93 10.72
CA ARG A 75 13.41 18.46 10.74
C ARG A 75 13.53 19.61 11.74
N PRO A 76 14.77 19.97 12.15
CA PRO A 76 14.98 21.09 13.07
C PRO A 76 14.43 22.45 12.58
N ASP A 77 14.27 22.60 11.26
CA ASP A 77 13.69 23.79 10.62
C ASP A 77 12.15 23.74 10.53
N ASN A 78 11.52 22.83 11.27
CA ASN A 78 10.07 22.60 11.33
C ASN A 78 9.48 22.10 9.97
N THR A 79 10.27 21.47 9.13
CA THR A 79 9.81 20.93 7.83
C THR A 79 9.73 19.41 7.85
N PHE A 80 8.85 18.89 6.98
CA PHE A 80 8.79 17.48 6.60
C PHE A 80 9.00 17.36 5.09
N VAL A 81 9.74 16.36 4.63
CA VAL A 81 9.96 16.12 3.20
C VAL A 81 9.78 14.63 2.93
N PHE A 82 8.80 14.27 2.12
CA PHE A 82 8.49 12.88 1.82
C PHE A 82 7.95 12.68 0.41
N GLY A 83 8.08 11.45 -0.10
CA GLY A 83 7.42 11.01 -1.32
C GLY A 83 6.00 10.53 -1.04
N ALA A 84 5.10 10.68 -2.02
CA ALA A 84 3.76 10.13 -1.99
C ALA A 84 3.45 9.41 -3.30
N THR A 85 3.03 8.15 -3.20
CA THR A 85 2.68 7.26 -4.31
C THR A 85 1.55 6.32 -3.92
N SER A 86 0.93 5.67 -4.90
CA SER A 86 -0.06 4.61 -4.71
C SER A 86 -0.26 3.85 -6.01
N ASP A 87 -1.14 2.87 -5.99
CA ASP A 87 -1.65 2.20 -7.18
C ASP A 87 -0.50 1.77 -8.11
N ASN A 88 0.47 1.04 -7.51
CA ASN A 88 1.67 0.61 -8.23
C ASN A 88 1.40 -0.66 -9.04
N HIS A 89 0.46 -1.50 -8.60
CA HIS A 89 -0.01 -2.71 -9.28
C HIS A 89 1.12 -3.64 -9.74
N LEU A 90 2.12 -3.89 -8.86
CA LEU A 90 3.21 -4.80 -9.18
C LEU A 90 2.65 -6.21 -9.48
N GLY A 91 3.17 -6.82 -10.54
CA GLY A 91 2.67 -8.09 -11.09
C GLY A 91 1.73 -7.92 -12.28
N SER A 92 1.28 -6.69 -12.57
CA SER A 92 0.53 -6.31 -13.77
C SER A 92 1.45 -6.16 -14.98
N LYS A 93 0.99 -6.58 -16.17
CA LYS A 93 1.68 -6.28 -17.44
C LYS A 93 1.73 -4.79 -17.76
N TYR A 94 0.94 -4.01 -17.05
CA TYR A 94 0.82 -2.56 -17.21
C TYR A 94 1.60 -1.78 -16.15
N GLU A 95 2.25 -2.48 -15.21
CA GLU A 95 3.09 -1.83 -14.19
C GLU A 95 4.19 -0.97 -14.81
N ARG A 96 4.55 0.10 -14.13
CA ARG A 96 5.55 1.08 -14.53
C ARG A 96 6.67 1.17 -13.48
N LEU A 97 7.42 0.04 -13.33
CA LEU A 97 8.59 0.01 -12.45
C LEU A 97 9.63 1.08 -12.80
N ASP A 98 9.74 1.42 -14.09
CA ASP A 98 10.59 2.51 -14.57
C ASP A 98 10.21 3.85 -13.93
N VAL A 99 8.90 4.14 -13.88
CA VAL A 99 8.38 5.35 -13.24
C VAL A 99 8.55 5.29 -11.73
N LEU A 100 8.17 4.16 -11.12
CA LEU A 100 8.29 3.99 -9.67
C LEU A 100 9.74 4.18 -9.20
N ASN A 101 10.72 3.60 -9.91
CA ASN A 101 12.14 3.81 -9.64
C ASN A 101 12.55 5.29 -9.81
N SER A 102 12.10 5.95 -10.89
CA SER A 102 12.40 7.38 -11.13
C SER A 102 11.82 8.28 -10.02
N LEU A 103 10.63 7.94 -9.48
CA LEU A 103 10.06 8.65 -8.34
C LEU A 103 10.94 8.50 -7.09
N TYR A 104 11.38 7.27 -6.80
CA TYR A 104 12.25 7.01 -5.65
C TYR A 104 13.62 7.68 -5.76
N ASP A 105 14.21 7.73 -6.97
CA ASP A 105 15.44 8.51 -7.23
C ASP A 105 15.20 9.98 -6.90
N ARG A 106 14.12 10.55 -7.40
CA ARG A 106 13.79 11.94 -7.17
C ARG A 106 13.52 12.24 -5.70
N PHE A 107 12.83 11.34 -4.98
CA PHE A 107 12.57 11.50 -3.55
C PHE A 107 13.88 11.51 -2.74
N ALA A 108 14.78 10.58 -3.03
CA ALA A 108 16.09 10.51 -2.39
C ALA A 108 16.96 11.76 -2.70
N ASP A 109 17.01 12.19 -3.95
CA ASP A 109 17.75 13.39 -4.38
C ASP A 109 17.28 14.68 -3.68
N GLU A 110 15.97 14.79 -3.39
CA GLU A 110 15.37 15.92 -2.68
C GLU A 110 15.43 15.76 -1.15
N GLY A 111 16.08 14.67 -0.70
CA GLY A 111 16.34 14.42 0.71
C GLY A 111 15.12 13.94 1.49
N ALA A 112 14.11 13.34 0.85
CA ALA A 112 13.06 12.65 1.57
C ALA A 112 13.65 11.47 2.35
N ASP A 113 13.12 11.19 3.54
CA ASP A 113 13.48 10.04 4.36
C ASP A 113 12.36 8.98 4.37
N ARG A 114 11.18 9.34 3.86
CA ARG A 114 9.98 8.50 3.82
C ARG A 114 9.25 8.59 2.49
N VAL A 115 8.59 7.49 2.15
CA VAL A 115 7.56 7.47 1.11
C VAL A 115 6.28 6.93 1.74
N PHE A 116 5.17 7.65 1.60
CA PHE A 116 3.86 7.13 1.95
C PHE A 116 3.21 6.54 0.71
N ASN A 117 2.83 5.27 0.81
CA ASN A 117 2.11 4.55 -0.24
C ASN A 117 0.66 4.35 0.19
N ALA A 118 -0.26 4.93 -0.57
CA ALA A 118 -1.68 4.90 -0.28
C ALA A 118 -2.39 3.69 -0.94
N GLY A 119 -1.80 2.50 -0.90
CA GLY A 119 -2.40 1.22 -1.28
C GLY A 119 -2.19 0.80 -2.73
N ASN A 120 -2.68 -0.38 -3.06
CA ASN A 120 -2.58 -1.05 -4.36
C ASN A 120 -1.13 -1.19 -4.85
N TRP A 121 -0.26 -1.68 -3.95
CA TRP A 121 1.16 -1.90 -4.25
C TRP A 121 1.42 -3.18 -5.05
N ILE A 122 0.53 -4.19 -5.03
CA ILE A 122 0.48 -5.32 -5.98
C ILE A 122 -0.87 -5.34 -6.69
N ASP A 123 -0.94 -6.02 -7.85
CA ASP A 123 -2.17 -6.01 -8.66
C ASP A 123 -3.26 -6.96 -8.11
N GLY A 124 -2.90 -7.86 -7.21
CA GLY A 124 -3.83 -8.89 -6.75
C GLY A 124 -4.23 -9.83 -7.90
N GLU A 125 -5.19 -10.70 -7.65
CA GLU A 125 -5.73 -11.58 -8.69
C GLU A 125 -7.23 -11.75 -8.52
N ALA A 126 -7.99 -11.30 -9.53
CA ALA A 126 -9.42 -11.47 -9.66
C ALA A 126 -9.77 -11.97 -11.06
N ARG A 127 -11.02 -12.39 -11.27
CA ARG A 127 -11.46 -12.94 -12.55
C ARG A 127 -11.24 -11.99 -13.73
N PHE A 128 -11.37 -10.68 -13.52
CA PHE A 128 -11.35 -9.71 -14.62
C PHE A 128 -9.93 -9.28 -15.02
N ASN A 129 -8.93 -9.32 -14.10
CA ASN A 129 -7.54 -8.92 -14.39
C ASN A 129 -6.59 -10.11 -14.64
N LYS A 130 -7.08 -11.34 -14.54
CA LYS A 130 -6.25 -12.55 -14.63
C LYS A 130 -5.36 -12.62 -15.88
N PHE A 131 -5.82 -12.11 -17.02
CA PHE A 131 -5.05 -12.08 -18.25
C PHE A 131 -4.10 -10.88 -18.36
N ASP A 132 -4.23 -9.91 -17.48
CA ASP A 132 -3.40 -8.72 -17.43
C ASP A 132 -2.19 -8.89 -16.49
N LEU A 133 -2.11 -10.02 -15.78
CA LEU A 133 -1.00 -10.36 -14.89
C LEU A 133 0.16 -11.05 -15.63
N HIS A 134 1.38 -10.76 -15.20
CA HIS A 134 2.58 -11.57 -15.52
C HIS A 134 3.04 -12.37 -14.28
N THR A 135 2.60 -12.00 -13.08
CA THR A 135 2.88 -12.73 -11.84
C THR A 135 1.55 -13.12 -11.18
N HIS A 136 1.34 -14.40 -10.94
CA HIS A 136 0.10 -14.96 -10.43
C HIS A 136 0.24 -15.50 -9.02
N GLY A 137 -0.84 -15.34 -8.21
CA GLY A 137 -0.91 -15.86 -6.86
C GLY A 137 -0.25 -14.95 -5.82
N MET A 138 -0.76 -15.02 -4.58
CA MET A 138 -0.37 -14.14 -3.48
C MET A 138 1.14 -14.20 -3.18
N ASP A 139 1.65 -15.40 -2.93
CA ASP A 139 3.06 -15.56 -2.53
C ASP A 139 4.03 -15.11 -3.62
N SER A 140 3.68 -15.37 -4.89
CA SER A 140 4.51 -14.97 -6.03
C SER A 140 4.52 -13.44 -6.20
N GLN A 141 3.36 -12.78 -6.06
CA GLN A 141 3.30 -11.33 -6.14
C GLN A 141 4.00 -10.66 -4.96
N LEU A 142 3.92 -11.21 -3.75
CA LEU A 142 4.67 -10.70 -2.60
C LEU A 142 6.17 -10.92 -2.73
N ALA A 143 6.61 -12.07 -3.26
CA ALA A 143 8.02 -12.31 -3.57
C ALA A 143 8.52 -11.33 -4.64
N TYR A 144 7.71 -11.06 -5.66
CA TYR A 144 7.99 -10.07 -6.70
C TYR A 144 8.07 -8.64 -6.12
N LEU A 145 7.13 -8.27 -5.25
CA LEU A 145 7.18 -7.02 -4.50
C LEU A 145 8.50 -6.86 -3.74
N ALA A 146 8.92 -7.90 -3.00
CA ALA A 146 10.15 -7.85 -2.22
C ALA A 146 11.42 -7.74 -3.08
N ALA A 147 11.41 -8.33 -4.28
CA ALA A 147 12.53 -8.29 -5.22
C ALA A 147 12.62 -6.96 -5.98
N GLU A 148 11.48 -6.44 -6.48
CA GLU A 148 11.44 -5.39 -7.49
C GLU A 148 11.04 -4.01 -6.95
N TYR A 149 10.37 -3.93 -5.79
CA TYR A 149 9.97 -2.65 -5.23
C TYR A 149 11.21 -1.78 -4.92
N PRO A 150 11.25 -0.50 -5.32
CA PRO A 150 12.44 0.33 -5.18
C PRO A 150 12.98 0.40 -3.76
N LYS A 151 14.31 0.37 -3.66
CA LYS A 151 15.05 0.57 -2.41
C LYS A 151 16.08 1.65 -2.62
N ARG A 152 16.10 2.65 -1.73
CA ARG A 152 17.12 3.70 -1.71
C ARG A 152 17.62 3.87 -0.29
N GLN A 153 18.92 4.18 -0.15
CA GLN A 153 19.53 4.34 1.17
C GLN A 153 18.87 5.48 1.93
N GLY A 154 18.46 5.21 3.18
CA GLY A 154 17.84 6.21 4.05
C GLY A 154 16.38 6.52 3.74
N LEU A 155 15.78 5.85 2.76
CA LEU A 155 14.38 6.04 2.37
C LEU A 155 13.54 4.81 2.78
N VAL A 156 12.52 5.02 3.60
CA VAL A 156 11.63 3.96 4.10
C VAL A 156 10.23 4.16 3.53
N THR A 157 9.63 3.10 3.02
CA THR A 157 8.24 3.09 2.53
C THR A 157 7.29 2.73 3.65
N TYR A 158 6.27 3.55 3.84
CA TYR A 158 5.15 3.35 4.77
C TYR A 158 3.88 3.16 3.96
N ALA A 159 3.32 1.95 3.96
CA ALA A 159 2.23 1.58 3.07
C ALA A 159 0.97 1.15 3.82
N VAL A 160 -0.19 1.63 3.38
CA VAL A 160 -1.47 1.00 3.70
C VAL A 160 -1.79 -0.08 2.67
N ALA A 161 -2.56 -1.08 3.04
CA ALA A 161 -3.13 -2.03 2.07
C ALA A 161 -4.53 -1.56 1.66
N GLY A 162 -4.88 -1.66 0.37
CA GLY A 162 -6.24 -1.43 -0.11
C GLY A 162 -7.19 -2.57 0.24
N ASP A 163 -8.48 -2.36 0.08
CA ASP A 163 -9.52 -3.39 0.22
C ASP A 163 -9.77 -4.16 -1.08
N ASP A 164 -9.35 -3.61 -2.19
CA ASP A 164 -9.26 -4.24 -3.50
C ASP A 164 -7.82 -4.70 -3.81
N HIS A 165 -7.58 -5.26 -4.98
CA HIS A 165 -6.27 -5.74 -5.43
C HIS A 165 -5.56 -6.62 -4.38
N GLU A 166 -4.59 -6.13 -3.62
CA GLU A 166 -3.97 -6.91 -2.54
C GLU A 166 -4.99 -7.36 -1.48
N GLY A 167 -5.99 -6.56 -1.20
CA GLY A 167 -7.06 -6.88 -0.26
C GLY A 167 -7.89 -8.10 -0.65
N TRP A 168 -8.02 -8.40 -1.96
CA TRP A 168 -8.71 -9.62 -2.40
C TRP A 168 -8.03 -10.90 -1.90
N TYR A 169 -6.71 -10.90 -1.78
CA TYR A 169 -6.00 -12.01 -1.16
C TYR A 169 -6.33 -12.12 0.32
N GLY A 170 -6.34 -11.00 1.03
CA GLY A 170 -6.72 -10.95 2.43
C GLY A 170 -8.12 -11.52 2.67
N GLN A 171 -9.09 -11.05 1.90
CA GLN A 171 -10.50 -11.49 1.98
C GLN A 171 -10.67 -12.97 1.63
N ARG A 172 -9.97 -13.46 0.61
CA ARG A 172 -10.07 -14.85 0.14
C ARG A 172 -9.33 -15.84 1.04
N GLU A 173 -8.14 -15.47 1.51
CA GLU A 173 -7.26 -16.37 2.24
C GLU A 173 -7.35 -16.22 3.77
N GLY A 174 -8.05 -15.20 4.26
CA GLY A 174 -8.14 -14.90 5.70
C GLY A 174 -6.79 -14.47 6.28
N VAL A 175 -6.08 -13.59 5.58
CA VAL A 175 -4.75 -13.09 5.96
C VAL A 175 -4.76 -11.57 6.02
N ASP A 176 -4.09 -10.99 7.02
CA ASP A 176 -3.74 -9.59 7.00
C ASP A 176 -2.62 -9.39 5.97
N ILE A 177 -3.00 -8.97 4.77
CA ILE A 177 -2.09 -8.88 3.63
C ILE A 177 -0.96 -7.86 3.86
N GLY A 178 -1.23 -6.78 4.60
CA GLY A 178 -0.21 -5.78 4.94
C GLY A 178 0.88 -6.35 5.85
N ARG A 179 0.48 -7.08 6.90
CA ARG A 179 1.41 -7.78 7.80
C ARG A 179 2.15 -8.90 7.08
N TYR A 180 1.48 -9.61 6.19
CA TYR A 180 2.12 -10.68 5.43
C TYR A 180 3.16 -10.11 4.45
N ALA A 181 2.85 -9.02 3.76
CA ALA A 181 3.81 -8.32 2.91
C ALA A 181 5.05 -7.85 3.71
N GLU A 182 4.84 -7.22 4.87
CA GLU A 182 5.95 -6.79 5.74
C GLU A 182 6.80 -7.99 6.17
N HIS A 183 6.17 -9.12 6.52
CA HIS A 183 6.90 -10.35 6.87
C HIS A 183 7.74 -10.86 5.68
N VAL A 184 7.17 -10.93 4.46
CA VAL A 184 7.89 -11.36 3.26
C VAL A 184 9.07 -10.42 2.95
N MET A 185 8.86 -9.10 3.09
CA MET A 185 9.92 -8.10 2.97
C MET A 185 11.07 -8.38 3.95
N GLN A 186 10.76 -8.60 5.23
CA GLN A 186 11.75 -8.90 6.27
C GLN A 186 12.51 -10.20 5.96
N GLN A 187 11.84 -11.25 5.50
CA GLN A 187 12.48 -12.51 5.09
C GLN A 187 13.43 -12.31 3.90
N ALA A 188 13.14 -11.36 3.02
CA ALA A 188 14.02 -10.97 1.91
C ALA A 188 15.15 -9.99 2.32
N GLY A 189 15.32 -9.73 3.64
CA GLY A 189 16.31 -8.79 4.15
C GLY A 189 15.98 -7.31 3.88
N ARG A 190 14.68 -6.99 3.64
CA ARG A 190 14.16 -5.65 3.40
C ARG A 190 13.60 -5.07 4.70
N THR A 191 14.27 -4.05 5.24
CA THR A 191 13.83 -3.31 6.45
C THR A 191 13.31 -1.92 6.12
N ASP A 192 13.21 -1.62 4.84
CA ASP A 192 12.80 -0.35 4.27
C ASP A 192 11.30 -0.32 3.89
N TRP A 193 10.52 -1.24 4.46
CA TRP A 193 9.07 -1.33 4.29
C TRP A 193 8.38 -1.47 5.64
N VAL A 194 7.36 -0.64 5.88
CA VAL A 194 6.56 -0.61 7.10
C VAL A 194 5.08 -0.69 6.72
N ASN A 195 4.38 -1.66 7.26
CA ASN A 195 2.92 -1.74 7.12
C ASN A 195 2.25 -0.73 8.06
N LEU A 196 1.48 0.20 7.51
CA LEU A 196 0.69 1.16 8.28
C LEU A 196 -0.66 0.60 8.72
N GLY A 197 -1.20 -0.41 8.03
CA GLY A 197 -2.51 -0.98 8.28
C GLY A 197 -3.33 -1.16 7.01
N TYR A 198 -4.64 -1.20 7.16
CA TYR A 198 -5.59 -1.54 6.11
C TYR A 198 -6.52 -0.36 5.81
N MET A 199 -6.64 0.00 4.54
CA MET A 199 -7.44 1.08 3.97
C MET A 199 -7.02 2.49 4.43
N GLU A 200 -6.80 2.71 5.71
CA GLU A 200 -6.49 4.01 6.28
C GLU A 200 -5.50 3.90 7.44
N ALA A 201 -4.60 4.87 7.52
CA ALA A 201 -3.70 5.02 8.64
C ALA A 201 -3.48 6.49 8.98
N HIS A 202 -3.28 6.74 10.27
CA HIS A 202 -2.99 8.06 10.80
C HIS A 202 -1.55 8.15 11.31
N VAL A 203 -0.85 9.20 10.88
CA VAL A 203 0.54 9.47 11.26
C VAL A 203 0.60 10.84 11.96
N LYS A 204 1.13 10.88 13.17
CA LYS A 204 1.38 12.16 13.85
C LYS A 204 2.58 12.84 13.23
N LEU A 205 2.39 14.04 12.73
CA LEU A 205 3.46 14.96 12.34
C LEU A 205 3.89 15.75 13.58
N VAL A 206 4.98 15.32 14.22
CA VAL A 206 5.44 15.87 15.51
C VAL A 206 6.54 16.89 15.27
N ASN A 207 6.40 18.07 15.84
CA ASN A 207 7.43 19.09 15.80
C ASN A 207 8.63 18.70 16.67
N ALA A 208 9.83 18.64 16.10
CA ALA A 208 11.04 18.25 16.79
C ALA A 208 11.41 19.18 17.97
N ASN A 209 11.06 20.46 17.87
CA ASN A 209 11.48 21.49 18.83
C ASN A 209 10.48 21.65 19.98
N THR A 210 9.18 21.39 19.74
CA THR A 210 8.11 21.73 20.71
C THR A 210 7.23 20.56 21.10
N GLY A 211 7.29 19.44 20.37
CA GLY A 211 6.40 18.28 20.56
C GLY A 211 4.95 18.53 20.12
N LYS A 212 4.61 19.72 19.62
CA LYS A 212 3.28 19.97 19.04
C LYS A 212 3.10 19.10 17.80
N TRP A 213 1.87 18.68 17.53
CA TRP A 213 1.61 17.76 16.43
C TRP A 213 0.32 18.08 15.68
N SER A 214 0.24 17.58 14.48
CA SER A 214 -0.94 17.50 13.64
C SER A 214 -1.03 16.13 13.00
N MET A 215 -2.13 15.83 12.29
CA MET A 215 -2.39 14.51 11.73
C MET A 215 -2.20 14.50 10.21
N LEU A 216 -1.47 13.50 9.71
CA LEU A 216 -1.47 13.07 8.33
C LEU A 216 -2.30 11.79 8.21
N ALA A 217 -3.26 11.76 7.29
CA ALA A 217 -3.99 10.55 6.91
C ALA A 217 -3.43 9.98 5.60
N VAL A 218 -3.21 8.67 5.55
CA VAL A 218 -2.85 7.91 4.34
C VAL A 218 -3.99 6.96 4.08
N VAL A 219 -4.70 7.14 2.95
CA VAL A 219 -6.00 6.50 2.72
C VAL A 219 -6.05 5.84 1.36
N HIS A 220 -6.48 4.58 1.32
CA HIS A 220 -6.92 3.90 0.11
C HIS A 220 -8.45 3.81 0.14
N PRO A 221 -9.16 4.83 -0.35
CA PRO A 221 -10.61 4.87 -0.26
C PRO A 221 -11.23 3.92 -1.28
N GLY A 222 -12.36 3.33 -0.93
CA GLY A 222 -13.19 2.61 -1.91
C GLY A 222 -14.00 3.54 -2.81
N GLY A 223 -14.82 2.94 -3.68
CA GLY A 223 -15.79 3.64 -4.51
C GLY A 223 -15.32 3.95 -5.92
N GLY A 224 -16.17 4.59 -6.71
CA GLY A 224 -15.91 4.88 -8.12
C GLY A 224 -15.22 6.22 -8.36
N SER A 225 -14.50 6.33 -9.50
CA SER A 225 -13.90 7.57 -9.94
C SER A 225 -14.99 8.55 -10.41
N ALA A 226 -14.92 9.79 -9.92
CA ALA A 226 -15.82 10.87 -10.33
C ALA A 226 -15.26 11.65 -11.53
N TYR A 227 -16.15 12.37 -12.24
CA TYR A 227 -15.78 13.23 -13.35
C TYR A 227 -14.87 14.39 -12.90
N ALA A 228 -15.24 15.08 -11.82
CA ALA A 228 -14.41 16.14 -11.25
C ALA A 228 -13.34 15.52 -10.34
N LEU A 229 -12.07 15.87 -10.58
CA LEU A 229 -10.92 15.28 -9.90
C LEU A 229 -10.99 15.37 -8.37
N SER A 230 -11.50 16.47 -7.84
CA SER A 230 -11.58 16.69 -6.38
C SER A 230 -12.84 16.12 -5.73
N TYR A 231 -13.85 15.68 -6.49
CA TYR A 231 -15.19 15.38 -5.94
C TYR A 231 -15.16 14.26 -4.89
N SER A 232 -14.51 13.14 -5.22
CA SER A 232 -14.42 12.01 -4.27
C SER A 232 -13.75 12.42 -2.97
N ILE A 233 -12.68 13.22 -3.06
CA ILE A 233 -11.96 13.69 -1.87
C ILE A 233 -12.82 14.68 -1.07
N GLN A 234 -13.58 15.56 -1.74
CA GLN A 234 -14.54 16.43 -1.05
C GLN A 234 -15.55 15.62 -0.23
N LYS A 235 -16.10 14.56 -0.81
CA LYS A 235 -17.02 13.65 -0.10
C LYS A 235 -16.39 12.99 1.12
N ILE A 236 -15.15 12.53 1.01
CA ILE A 236 -14.41 11.94 2.14
C ILE A 236 -14.24 12.99 3.25
N ILE A 237 -13.73 14.17 2.93
CA ILE A 237 -13.52 15.23 3.94
C ILE A 237 -14.84 15.73 4.55
N GLU A 238 -15.93 15.74 3.81
CA GLU A 238 -17.26 16.13 4.30
C GLU A 238 -17.87 15.08 5.22
N SER A 239 -17.50 13.81 5.10
CA SER A 239 -17.98 12.74 5.96
C SER A 239 -17.28 12.69 7.32
N LEU A 240 -16.16 13.39 7.50
CA LEU A 240 -15.43 13.45 8.76
C LEU A 240 -15.98 14.55 9.68
N ASP A 241 -16.12 14.24 10.95
CA ASP A 241 -16.42 15.23 11.97
C ASP A 241 -15.26 16.22 12.16
N GLY A 242 -15.58 17.41 12.68
CA GLY A 242 -14.59 18.50 12.76
C GLY A 242 -13.31 18.14 13.52
N GLY A 243 -13.41 17.31 14.57
CA GLY A 243 -12.27 16.85 15.35
C GLY A 243 -11.45 15.71 14.74
N GLU A 244 -11.97 15.06 13.69
CA GLU A 244 -11.33 13.93 13.01
C GLU A 244 -10.54 14.34 11.77
N LYS A 245 -10.72 15.59 11.30
CA LYS A 245 -10.08 16.04 10.06
C LYS A 245 -8.57 16.12 10.22
N PRO A 246 -7.80 15.44 9.35
CA PRO A 246 -6.36 15.57 9.34
C PRO A 246 -5.93 16.95 8.82
N ALA A 247 -4.69 17.36 9.14
CA ALA A 247 -4.08 18.54 8.51
C ALA A 247 -3.70 18.27 7.04
N VAL A 248 -3.32 17.02 6.75
CA VAL A 248 -2.90 16.54 5.41
C VAL A 248 -3.53 15.19 5.14
N GLY A 249 -4.05 14.96 3.93
CA GLY A 249 -4.57 13.67 3.48
C GLY A 249 -3.95 13.25 2.15
N LEU A 250 -3.46 12.01 2.09
CA LEU A 250 -2.95 11.33 0.89
C LEU A 250 -3.95 10.25 0.48
N TYR A 251 -4.37 10.25 -0.78
CA TYR A 251 -5.45 9.39 -1.27
C TYR A 251 -5.03 8.64 -2.52
N GLY A 252 -5.08 7.30 -2.48
CA GLY A 252 -4.90 6.41 -3.62
C GLY A 252 -6.19 6.08 -4.36
N HIS A 253 -6.25 4.90 -5.00
CA HIS A 253 -7.42 4.27 -5.62
C HIS A 253 -7.89 4.88 -6.95
N TYR A 254 -7.93 6.19 -7.08
CA TYR A 254 -8.56 6.83 -8.23
C TYR A 254 -7.65 6.97 -9.44
N HIS A 255 -6.38 6.64 -9.34
CA HIS A 255 -5.34 6.80 -10.38
C HIS A 255 -5.27 8.24 -10.91
N LYS A 256 -5.50 9.23 -10.05
CA LYS A 256 -5.50 10.65 -10.41
C LYS A 256 -4.41 11.42 -9.67
N LEU A 257 -3.74 12.31 -10.39
CA LEU A 257 -2.85 13.30 -9.79
C LEU A 257 -3.61 14.60 -9.58
N TRP A 258 -3.83 14.97 -8.34
CA TRP A 258 -4.46 16.24 -7.97
C TRP A 258 -4.00 16.65 -6.56
N ALA A 259 -3.77 17.93 -6.37
CA ALA A 259 -3.47 18.49 -5.04
C ALA A 259 -4.23 19.79 -4.83
N GLY A 260 -4.70 20.03 -3.61
CA GLY A 260 -5.44 21.23 -3.27
C GLY A 260 -5.82 21.29 -1.79
N ASN A 261 -6.53 22.34 -1.40
CA ASN A 261 -7.05 22.50 -0.05
C ASN A 261 -8.58 22.37 -0.05
N ILE A 262 -9.10 21.51 0.82
CA ILE A 262 -10.52 21.26 0.97
C ILE A 262 -10.88 21.41 2.45
N ARG A 263 -11.66 22.41 2.80
CA ARG A 263 -12.14 22.65 4.18
C ARG A 263 -11.01 22.61 5.22
N ASN A 264 -9.92 23.33 4.92
CA ASN A 264 -8.69 23.41 5.72
C ASN A 264 -7.84 22.13 5.81
N VAL A 265 -8.11 21.15 4.96
CA VAL A 265 -7.27 19.95 4.82
C VAL A 265 -6.44 20.06 3.52
N HIS A 266 -5.13 19.90 3.61
CA HIS A 266 -4.28 19.73 2.45
C HIS A 266 -4.46 18.33 1.89
N CYS A 267 -5.01 18.22 0.68
CA CYS A 267 -5.38 16.95 0.06
C CYS A 267 -4.53 16.67 -1.17
N VAL A 268 -4.05 15.42 -1.31
CA VAL A 268 -3.26 14.96 -2.46
C VAL A 268 -3.80 13.62 -2.93
N GLN A 269 -4.23 13.52 -4.19
CA GLN A 269 -4.42 12.24 -4.88
C GLN A 269 -3.10 11.85 -5.53
N THR A 270 -2.59 10.69 -5.17
CA THR A 270 -1.18 10.32 -5.35
C THR A 270 -0.84 9.77 -6.74
N GLY A 271 -1.84 9.61 -7.63
CA GLY A 271 -1.63 9.06 -8.97
C GLY A 271 -1.55 7.54 -8.97
N CYS A 272 -0.83 7.00 -9.94
CA CYS A 272 -0.53 5.58 -10.05
C CYS A 272 0.84 5.37 -10.71
N THR A 273 1.41 4.17 -10.60
CA THR A 273 2.55 3.75 -11.45
C THR A 273 2.15 2.54 -12.30
N GLU A 274 1.02 2.69 -12.96
CA GLU A 274 0.46 1.73 -13.89
C GLU A 274 -0.01 2.46 -15.16
N ASP A 275 0.22 1.88 -16.33
CA ASP A 275 -0.35 2.36 -17.59
C ASP A 275 -1.84 2.05 -17.65
N GLN A 276 -2.59 2.76 -18.48
CA GLN A 276 -4.02 2.54 -18.67
C GLN A 276 -4.31 1.09 -19.12
N THR A 277 -4.96 0.31 -18.26
CA THR A 277 -5.35 -1.08 -18.51
C THR A 277 -6.54 -1.19 -19.47
N PRO A 278 -6.81 -2.39 -20.07
CA PRO A 278 -8.03 -2.65 -20.85
C PRO A 278 -9.31 -2.36 -20.06
N PHE A 279 -9.32 -2.68 -18.76
CA PHE A 279 -10.45 -2.35 -17.87
C PHE A 279 -10.68 -0.84 -17.79
N MET A 280 -9.63 -0.06 -17.54
CA MET A 280 -9.71 1.40 -17.49
C MET A 280 -10.21 1.98 -18.80
N ARG A 281 -9.69 1.49 -19.95
CA ARG A 281 -10.15 1.92 -21.28
C ARG A 281 -11.64 1.65 -21.48
N LYS A 282 -12.10 0.45 -21.13
CA LYS A 282 -13.52 0.08 -21.18
C LYS A 282 -14.39 1.00 -20.33
N LYS A 283 -13.89 1.38 -19.16
CA LYS A 283 -14.57 2.28 -18.21
C LYS A 283 -14.36 3.77 -18.50
N LYS A 284 -13.55 4.13 -19.51
CA LYS A 284 -13.17 5.52 -19.85
C LYS A 284 -12.47 6.23 -18.70
N LEU A 285 -11.65 5.49 -17.95
CA LEU A 285 -10.82 6.01 -16.88
C LEU A 285 -9.42 6.30 -17.42
N GLU A 286 -8.86 7.43 -17.00
CA GLU A 286 -7.47 7.79 -17.27
C GLU A 286 -6.56 7.25 -16.17
N ALA A 287 -5.33 6.86 -16.51
CA ALA A 287 -4.23 6.65 -15.59
C ALA A 287 -3.34 7.90 -15.58
N HIS A 288 -3.29 8.61 -14.46
CA HIS A 288 -2.32 9.67 -14.25
C HIS A 288 -1.05 9.05 -13.64
N VAL A 289 -0.13 8.67 -14.53
CA VAL A 289 1.11 7.98 -14.16
C VAL A 289 2.06 8.96 -13.48
N GLY A 290 2.44 8.67 -12.22
CA GLY A 290 3.34 9.52 -11.45
C GLY A 290 3.10 9.47 -9.94
N GLY A 291 3.59 10.51 -9.25
CA GLY A 291 3.48 10.69 -7.80
C GLY A 291 3.80 12.11 -7.40
N TYR A 292 3.97 12.33 -6.11
CA TYR A 292 4.31 13.65 -5.57
C TYR A 292 5.52 13.62 -4.65
N LEU A 293 6.34 14.66 -4.74
CA LEU A 293 7.24 15.08 -3.66
C LEU A 293 6.51 16.14 -2.83
N ILE A 294 6.37 15.91 -1.53
CA ILE A 294 5.67 16.78 -0.60
C ILE A 294 6.67 17.44 0.35
N LYS A 295 6.57 18.76 0.50
CA LYS A 295 7.25 19.52 1.54
C LYS A 295 6.21 20.24 2.38
N LEU A 296 6.25 20.04 3.70
CA LEU A 296 5.36 20.70 4.67
C LEU A 296 6.18 21.58 5.57
N ARG A 297 5.63 22.72 5.96
CA ARG A 297 6.13 23.54 7.07
C ARG A 297 5.13 23.55 8.19
N GLN A 298 5.59 23.26 9.41
CA GLN A 298 4.78 23.25 10.61
C GLN A 298 5.01 24.50 11.43
N ASP A 299 3.94 25.10 11.94
CA ASP A 299 4.01 26.12 12.96
C ASP A 299 4.40 25.48 14.31
N PRO A 300 5.57 25.80 14.87
CA PRO A 300 6.02 25.19 16.12
C PRO A 300 5.18 25.59 17.33
N ALA A 301 4.45 26.68 17.28
CA ALA A 301 3.62 27.15 18.40
C ALA A 301 2.31 26.36 18.49
N THR A 302 1.71 26.01 17.35
CA THR A 302 0.39 25.39 17.30
C THR A 302 0.40 23.94 16.84
N GLY A 303 1.42 23.51 16.07
CA GLY A 303 1.47 22.22 15.39
C GLY A 303 0.73 22.22 14.04
N ALA A 304 0.07 23.31 13.66
CA ALA A 304 -0.63 23.42 12.38
C ALA A 304 0.32 23.33 11.17
N ILE A 305 -0.21 22.96 10.02
CA ILE A 305 0.51 22.92 8.73
C ILE A 305 0.00 24.08 7.87
N PRO A 306 0.57 25.28 7.98
CA PRO A 306 0.13 26.44 7.18
C PRO A 306 0.60 26.38 5.72
N GLU A 307 1.66 25.59 5.41
CA GLU A 307 2.27 25.57 4.10
C GLU A 307 2.49 24.13 3.63
N MET A 308 2.02 23.84 2.41
CA MET A 308 2.32 22.61 1.67
C MET A 308 2.78 22.94 0.26
N THR A 309 3.95 22.43 -0.13
CA THR A 309 4.38 22.36 -1.51
C THR A 309 4.22 20.94 -2.01
N ALA A 310 3.37 20.73 -3.01
CA ALA A 310 3.16 19.44 -3.68
C ALA A 310 3.74 19.50 -5.10
N THR A 311 4.93 18.96 -5.29
CA THR A 311 5.57 18.88 -6.60
C THR A 311 5.07 17.65 -7.33
N MET A 312 4.24 17.84 -8.36
CA MET A 312 3.72 16.78 -9.21
C MET A 312 4.81 16.25 -10.14
N LEU A 313 5.11 14.96 -10.04
CA LEU A 313 6.02 14.23 -10.92
C LEU A 313 5.17 13.37 -11.86
N ARG A 314 4.87 13.89 -13.05
CA ARG A 314 3.98 13.25 -14.02
C ARG A 314 4.73 12.63 -15.18
N PHE A 315 4.34 11.41 -15.53
CA PHE A 315 4.78 10.64 -16.68
C PHE A 315 3.60 10.32 -17.59
N PHE A 316 3.88 9.84 -18.81
CA PHE A 316 2.84 9.47 -19.75
C PHE A 316 2.82 7.97 -19.98
N ASN A 317 1.66 7.41 -20.36
CA ASN A 317 1.54 6.00 -20.75
C ASN A 317 2.54 5.67 -21.86
N ARG A 318 3.19 4.50 -21.78
CA ARG A 318 4.14 4.03 -22.82
C ARG A 318 3.52 4.01 -24.22
N GLY A 319 2.28 3.54 -24.33
CA GLY A 319 1.55 3.48 -25.60
C GLY A 319 1.28 4.83 -26.23
N PHE A 320 1.22 5.92 -25.43
CA PHE A 320 1.04 7.27 -25.94
C PHE A 320 2.18 7.68 -26.88
N TYR A 321 3.41 7.44 -26.47
CA TYR A 321 4.58 7.78 -27.28
C TYR A 321 4.77 6.85 -28.45
N ASN A 322 4.63 5.54 -28.25
CA ASN A 322 4.75 4.54 -29.32
C ASN A 322 3.78 4.76 -30.46
N HIS A 323 2.58 5.27 -30.17
CA HIS A 323 1.56 5.54 -31.20
C HIS A 323 1.81 6.83 -31.98
N ARG A 324 2.34 7.85 -31.34
CA ARG A 324 2.54 9.18 -31.96
C ARG A 324 3.92 9.38 -32.60
N TRP A 325 4.92 8.65 -32.15
CA TRP A 325 6.33 8.89 -32.46
C TRP A 325 6.99 7.70 -33.14
N SER A 326 6.25 7.00 -33.99
CA SER A 326 6.69 5.79 -34.69
C SER A 326 7.87 5.99 -35.66
N HIS A 327 8.47 7.16 -35.74
CA HIS A 327 9.59 7.48 -36.61
C HIS A 327 10.93 7.60 -35.88
N GLY A 328 11.21 6.69 -34.94
CA GLY A 328 12.59 6.43 -34.51
C GLY A 328 13.15 7.27 -33.36
N SER A 329 12.48 8.33 -32.93
CA SER A 329 12.90 9.03 -31.70
C SER A 329 11.94 8.67 -30.56
N GLN A 330 12.37 7.78 -29.67
CA GLN A 330 11.74 7.59 -28.38
C GLN A 330 11.77 8.94 -27.66
N PRO A 331 10.64 9.45 -27.14
CA PRO A 331 10.70 10.61 -26.28
C PRO A 331 11.58 10.26 -25.10
N VAL A 332 12.51 11.14 -24.80
CA VAL A 332 13.33 11.00 -23.60
C VAL A 332 12.36 11.11 -22.43
N MET A 333 11.99 9.95 -21.86
CA MET A 333 11.39 9.93 -20.55
C MET A 333 12.39 10.58 -19.60
N PRO A 334 11.97 11.30 -18.58
CA PRO A 334 12.90 11.89 -17.63
C PRO A 334 13.58 10.78 -16.80
N HIS A 335 14.38 9.97 -17.50
CA HIS A 335 15.26 9.00 -16.89
C HIS A 335 16.61 9.67 -16.67
N ARG A 336 17.08 9.66 -15.45
CA ARG A 336 18.52 9.65 -15.28
C ARG A 336 19.01 8.29 -15.77
N SER A 337 19.83 8.26 -16.81
CA SER A 337 20.78 7.18 -17.01
C SER A 337 21.56 6.97 -15.72
N MET A 338 21.61 5.73 -15.28
CA MET A 338 22.47 5.28 -14.18
C MET A 338 23.90 5.72 -14.39
#